data_b9297b63799ea99d4fa482ee5ef5781a
#
_entry.id   b9297b63799ea99d4fa482ee5ef5781a
#
_cell.length_a   1.000
_cell.length_b   1.000
_cell.length_c   1.000
_cell.angle_alpha   90.00
_cell.angle_beta   90.00
_cell.angle_gamma   90.00
#
_symmetry.space_group_name_H-M   'P 1'
#
loop_
_entity.id
_entity.type
_entity.pdbx_description
1 polymer ?
#
loop_
_entity_poly.entity_id
_entity_poly.type
_entity_poly.pdbx_seq_one_letter_code
_entity_poly.pdbx_strand_id
1 'polypeptide(L)'
;MNDKIELTDGNIIIRPCRLEDAAVICEGVQESMQEMLKWAPWCHPDYAISDCKSWLDSRHQMWSEGIEYDFVIFDPKGSTFLGGCAIDQINRKHNFANLGYWVRTSQEGKGVATAAVKLISRFGFETLGFTRLEIVAAVQNKASQRVAEKVGAVREGIHRNRHVVHDKIYDSVMYSLIPKQR
;
A
#
# COMPACT_ATOMS: atom_id res chain seq x y z
N MET A 1 -18.26 4.42 7.08
CA MET A 1 -17.28 3.49 6.48
C MET A 1 -18.00 2.19 6.19
N ASN A 2 -17.66 1.51 5.11
CA ASN A 2 -18.25 0.20 4.84
C ASN A 2 -17.49 -0.83 5.71
N ASP A 3 -17.80 -0.89 7.00
CA ASP A 3 -17.13 -1.74 8.01
C ASP A 3 -17.21 -3.25 7.69
N LYS A 4 -17.86 -3.59 6.59
CA LYS A 4 -18.03 -4.97 6.12
C LYS A 4 -17.04 -5.38 5.04
N ILE A 5 -16.16 -4.46 4.55
CA ILE A 5 -15.17 -4.82 3.56
C ILE A 5 -14.04 -5.55 4.25
N GLU A 6 -13.91 -6.83 3.95
CA GLU A 6 -12.80 -7.68 4.34
C GLU A 6 -12.46 -8.59 3.18
N LEU A 7 -11.20 -8.57 2.75
CA LEU A 7 -10.70 -9.37 1.64
C LEU A 7 -9.64 -10.33 2.16
N THR A 8 -9.72 -11.57 1.74
CA THR A 8 -8.76 -12.61 2.16
C THR A 8 -8.43 -13.57 1.02
N ASP A 9 -7.25 -14.15 1.09
CA ASP A 9 -6.82 -15.31 0.27
C ASP A 9 -6.58 -16.56 1.13
N GLY A 10 -6.99 -16.52 2.41
CA GLY A 10 -6.77 -17.56 3.39
C GLY A 10 -5.44 -17.48 4.14
N ASN A 11 -4.45 -16.69 3.64
CA ASN A 11 -3.15 -16.50 4.29
C ASN A 11 -3.03 -15.14 4.99
N ILE A 12 -3.76 -14.15 4.49
CA ILE A 12 -3.85 -12.82 5.09
C ILE A 12 -5.28 -12.30 5.00
N ILE A 13 -5.56 -11.28 5.80
CA ILE A 13 -6.78 -10.46 5.72
C ILE A 13 -6.34 -9.02 5.45
N ILE A 14 -7.02 -8.34 4.51
CA ILE A 14 -6.94 -6.89 4.38
C ILE A 14 -8.32 -6.27 4.62
N ARG A 15 -8.37 -5.22 5.40
CA ARG A 15 -9.59 -4.45 5.69
C ARG A 15 -9.28 -2.96 5.81
N PRO A 16 -10.29 -2.07 5.66
CA PRO A 16 -10.09 -0.65 5.93
C PRO A 16 -9.49 -0.42 7.32
N CYS A 17 -8.59 0.55 7.42
CA CYS A 17 -7.99 0.93 8.69
C CYS A 17 -9.02 1.60 9.61
N ARG A 18 -8.84 1.47 10.94
CA ARG A 18 -9.72 2.00 11.98
C ARG A 18 -8.89 2.75 13.02
N LEU A 19 -9.52 3.62 13.81
CA LEU A 19 -8.82 4.36 14.86
C LEU A 19 -8.15 3.44 15.91
N GLU A 20 -8.77 2.31 16.20
CA GLU A 20 -8.22 1.31 17.13
C GLU A 20 -6.92 0.65 16.62
N ASP A 21 -6.61 0.73 15.32
CA ASP A 21 -5.38 0.16 14.76
C ASP A 21 -4.13 1.02 15.06
N ALA A 22 -4.29 2.22 15.61
CA ALA A 22 -3.20 3.17 15.81
C ALA A 22 -1.99 2.58 16.52
N ALA A 23 -2.21 1.77 17.57
CA ALA A 23 -1.13 1.19 18.37
C ALA A 23 -0.32 0.17 17.56
N VAL A 24 -0.99 -0.75 16.88
CA VAL A 24 -0.32 -1.81 16.10
C VAL A 24 0.34 -1.28 14.84
N ILE A 25 -0.22 -0.23 14.21
CA ILE A 25 0.40 0.45 13.08
C ILE A 25 1.67 1.16 13.55
N CYS A 26 1.60 1.94 14.64
CA CYS A 26 2.76 2.64 15.19
C CYS A 26 3.89 1.66 15.54
N GLU A 27 3.59 0.56 16.23
CA GLU A 27 4.55 -0.50 16.53
C GLU A 27 5.19 -1.05 15.25
N GLY A 28 4.39 -1.37 14.24
CA GLY A 28 4.87 -1.90 12.96
C GLY A 28 5.78 -0.92 12.21
N VAL A 29 5.47 0.39 12.23
CA VAL A 29 6.31 1.43 11.63
C VAL A 29 7.62 1.57 12.39
N GLN A 30 7.58 1.61 13.74
CA GLN A 30 8.78 1.72 14.57
C GLN A 30 9.70 0.51 14.39
N GLU A 31 9.16 -0.71 14.35
CA GLU A 31 9.92 -1.93 14.03
C GLU A 31 10.62 -1.82 12.68
N SER A 32 9.95 -1.22 11.69
CA SER A 32 10.38 -1.15 10.30
C SER A 32 11.08 0.16 9.94
N MET A 33 11.41 0.99 10.92
CA MET A 33 11.89 2.37 10.75
C MET A 33 13.03 2.50 9.74
N GLN A 34 14.02 1.61 9.78
CA GLN A 34 15.17 1.66 8.88
C GLN A 34 14.79 1.52 7.41
N GLU A 35 13.81 0.66 7.09
CA GLU A 35 13.31 0.49 5.72
C GLU A 35 12.32 1.58 5.35
N MET A 36 11.44 1.97 6.27
CA MET A 36 10.45 3.00 6.04
C MET A 36 11.09 4.36 5.71
N LEU A 37 12.14 4.76 6.41
CA LEU A 37 12.89 5.99 6.13
C LEU A 37 13.54 6.03 4.75
N LYS A 38 13.78 4.87 4.13
CA LYS A 38 14.36 4.83 2.77
C LYS A 38 13.33 5.10 1.68
N TRP A 39 12.06 4.68 1.90
CA TRP A 39 11.08 4.59 0.82
C TRP A 39 9.75 5.29 1.09
N ALA A 40 9.42 5.61 2.35
CA ALA A 40 8.18 6.21 2.77
C ALA A 40 8.36 7.70 3.10
N PRO A 41 7.91 8.63 2.25
CA PRO A 41 8.11 10.07 2.48
C PRO A 41 7.44 10.59 3.77
N TRP A 42 6.40 9.92 4.23
CA TRP A 42 5.65 10.27 5.43
C TRP A 42 6.29 9.76 6.74
N CYS A 43 7.25 8.83 6.67
CA CYS A 43 7.92 8.29 7.85
C CYS A 43 9.07 9.21 8.27
N HIS A 44 9.24 9.45 9.56
CA HIS A 44 10.32 10.26 10.14
C HIS A 44 10.86 9.58 11.41
N PRO A 45 12.09 9.94 11.86
CA PRO A 45 12.74 9.24 12.98
C PRO A 45 11.95 9.26 14.30
N ASP A 46 11.18 10.32 14.52
CA ASP A 46 10.39 10.52 15.74
C ASP A 46 8.93 10.05 15.59
N TYR A 47 8.65 9.13 14.64
CA TYR A 47 7.31 8.65 14.36
C TYR A 47 6.67 8.02 15.60
N ALA A 48 5.53 8.57 16.02
CA ALA A 48 4.85 8.24 17.26
C ALA A 48 3.36 7.91 17.03
N ILE A 49 2.70 7.44 18.07
CA ILE A 49 1.26 7.12 18.03
C ILE A 49 0.37 8.31 17.69
N SER A 50 0.81 9.53 18.00
CA SER A 50 0.14 10.77 17.59
C SER A 50 0.04 10.91 16.08
N ASP A 51 1.11 10.56 15.35
CA ASP A 51 1.15 10.61 13.90
C ASP A 51 0.19 9.61 13.29
N CYS A 52 0.18 8.37 13.82
CA CYS A 52 -0.79 7.35 13.45
C CYS A 52 -2.23 7.81 13.65
N LYS A 53 -2.54 8.37 14.82
CA LYS A 53 -3.89 8.86 15.13
C LYS A 53 -4.32 9.97 14.20
N SER A 54 -3.45 10.97 14.00
CA SER A 54 -3.72 12.10 13.10
C SER A 54 -3.96 11.64 11.65
N TRP A 55 -3.18 10.66 11.19
CA TRP A 55 -3.38 10.06 9.88
C TRP A 55 -4.73 9.30 9.81
N LEU A 56 -5.03 8.45 10.80
CA LEU A 56 -6.27 7.65 10.84
C LEU A 56 -7.53 8.51 10.92
N ASP A 57 -7.50 9.65 11.61
CA ASP A 57 -8.63 10.58 11.73
C ASP A 57 -9.15 11.05 10.36
N SER A 58 -8.26 11.20 9.38
CA SER A 58 -8.63 11.62 8.02
C SER A 58 -9.12 10.49 7.11
N ARG A 59 -8.84 9.22 7.45
CA ARG A 59 -9.08 8.09 6.54
C ARG A 59 -10.53 7.85 6.20
N HIS A 60 -11.43 8.06 7.15
CA HIS A 60 -12.87 7.90 6.90
C HIS A 60 -13.36 8.87 5.82
N GLN A 61 -12.94 10.14 5.91
CA GLN A 61 -13.30 11.15 4.93
C GLN A 61 -12.68 10.84 3.56
N MET A 62 -11.35 10.56 3.50
CA MET A 62 -10.65 10.21 2.27
C MET A 62 -11.33 9.04 1.54
N TRP A 63 -11.73 8.02 2.29
CA TRP A 63 -12.46 6.88 1.76
C TRP A 63 -13.84 7.26 1.21
N SER A 64 -14.65 8.02 1.97
CA SER A 64 -16.01 8.41 1.58
C SER A 64 -16.04 9.34 0.36
N GLU A 65 -15.03 10.17 0.21
CA GLU A 65 -14.84 11.06 -0.93
C GLU A 65 -14.17 10.35 -2.14
N GLY A 66 -13.72 9.12 -1.94
CA GLY A 66 -13.04 8.34 -2.97
C GLY A 66 -11.68 8.91 -3.39
N ILE A 67 -10.98 9.56 -2.45
CA ILE A 67 -9.65 10.17 -2.66
C ILE A 67 -8.57 9.13 -2.47
N GLU A 68 -8.72 8.28 -1.44
CA GLU A 68 -7.74 7.27 -1.05
C GLU A 68 -8.44 6.11 -0.35
N TYR A 69 -7.93 4.90 -0.54
CA TYR A 69 -8.46 3.67 0.05
C TYR A 69 -7.35 2.92 0.77
N ASP A 70 -7.25 3.16 2.08
CA ASP A 70 -6.23 2.58 2.95
C ASP A 70 -6.70 1.30 3.63
N PHE A 71 -5.87 0.28 3.56
CA PHE A 71 -6.09 -1.01 4.19
C PHE A 71 -4.95 -1.37 5.14
N VAL A 72 -5.30 -1.98 6.25
CA VAL A 72 -4.38 -2.72 7.12
C VAL A 72 -4.34 -4.19 6.72
N ILE A 73 -3.17 -4.80 6.88
CA ILE A 73 -2.93 -6.21 6.58
C ILE A 73 -2.75 -6.95 7.90
N PHE A 74 -3.53 -8.02 8.10
CA PHE A 74 -3.45 -8.89 9.25
C PHE A 74 -3.19 -10.34 8.85
N ASP A 75 -2.74 -11.14 9.81
CA ASP A 75 -2.70 -12.59 9.69
C ASP A 75 -4.13 -13.17 9.54
N PRO A 76 -4.29 -14.45 9.14
CA PRO A 76 -5.62 -15.03 8.89
C PRO A 76 -6.52 -15.08 10.14
N LYS A 77 -5.96 -14.95 11.33
CA LYS A 77 -6.71 -14.90 12.60
C LYS A 77 -7.12 -13.47 12.97
N GLY A 78 -6.65 -12.45 12.23
CA GLY A 78 -6.89 -11.05 12.54
C GLY A 78 -6.18 -10.54 13.80
N SER A 79 -5.17 -11.28 14.29
CA SER A 79 -4.49 -11.00 15.55
C SER A 79 -3.16 -10.28 15.41
N THR A 80 -2.43 -10.52 14.31
CA THR A 80 -1.10 -9.95 14.07
C THR A 80 -1.13 -8.98 12.91
N PHE A 81 -0.79 -7.72 13.17
CA PHE A 81 -0.62 -6.70 12.14
C PHE A 81 0.64 -6.99 11.31
N LEU A 82 0.51 -7.04 9.99
CA LEU A 82 1.58 -7.41 9.07
C LEU A 82 2.09 -6.24 8.22
N GLY A 83 1.30 -5.17 8.07
CA GLY A 83 1.63 -4.03 7.21
C GLY A 83 0.40 -3.28 6.72
N GLY A 84 0.57 -2.47 5.69
CA GLY A 84 -0.50 -1.70 5.06
C GLY A 84 -0.41 -1.70 3.54
N CYS A 85 -1.55 -1.46 2.88
CA CYS A 85 -1.61 -1.19 1.45
C CYS A 85 -2.72 -0.18 1.15
N ALA A 86 -2.56 0.55 0.04
CA ALA A 86 -3.49 1.60 -0.33
C ALA A 86 -3.68 1.70 -1.85
N ILE A 87 -4.82 2.25 -2.25
CA ILE A 87 -5.03 2.82 -3.59
C ILE A 87 -5.12 4.32 -3.41
N ASP A 88 -4.17 5.04 -3.96
CA ASP A 88 -4.00 6.48 -3.83
C ASP A 88 -3.72 7.17 -5.19
N GLN A 89 -3.45 8.48 -5.18
CA GLN A 89 -3.15 9.27 -6.38
C GLN A 89 -4.16 9.01 -7.52
N ILE A 90 -5.44 8.96 -7.18
CA ILE A 90 -6.52 8.58 -8.08
C ILE A 90 -6.71 9.62 -9.19
N ASN A 91 -6.57 9.20 -10.44
CA ASN A 91 -6.87 10.00 -11.61
C ASN A 91 -8.24 9.61 -12.19
N ARG A 92 -9.29 10.34 -11.79
CA ARG A 92 -10.66 10.07 -12.23
C ARG A 92 -10.87 10.32 -13.73
N LYS A 93 -10.12 11.28 -14.30
CA LYS A 93 -10.25 11.62 -15.73
C LYS A 93 -9.80 10.47 -16.64
N HIS A 94 -8.73 9.78 -16.25
CA HIS A 94 -8.16 8.70 -17.04
C HIS A 94 -8.35 7.32 -16.39
N ASN A 95 -9.11 7.26 -15.30
CA ASN A 95 -9.55 6.06 -14.60
C ASN A 95 -8.42 5.11 -14.19
N PHE A 96 -7.35 5.68 -13.60
CA PHE A 96 -6.24 4.90 -13.01
C PHE A 96 -5.89 5.40 -11.61
N ALA A 97 -5.14 4.61 -10.87
CA ALA A 97 -4.65 4.96 -9.54
C ALA A 97 -3.28 4.33 -9.26
N ASN A 98 -2.57 4.85 -8.27
CA ASN A 98 -1.37 4.22 -7.73
C ASN A 98 -1.75 3.19 -6.66
N LEU A 99 -0.95 2.14 -6.55
CA LEU A 99 -1.06 1.10 -5.54
C LEU A 99 0.22 1.07 -4.71
N GLY A 100 0.10 1.48 -3.44
CA GLY A 100 1.16 1.48 -2.45
C GLY A 100 1.03 0.32 -1.46
N TYR A 101 2.16 -0.12 -0.90
CA TYR A 101 2.19 -1.16 0.15
C TYR A 101 3.49 -1.12 0.93
N TRP A 102 3.43 -1.61 2.16
CA TRP A 102 4.58 -1.88 3.01
C TRP A 102 4.28 -3.05 3.93
N VAL A 103 5.30 -3.71 4.42
CA VAL A 103 5.20 -4.87 5.31
C VAL A 103 6.18 -4.69 6.46
N ARG A 104 5.79 -5.10 7.67
CA ARG A 104 6.69 -5.13 8.85
C ARG A 104 7.96 -5.91 8.52
N THR A 105 9.10 -5.43 8.98
CA THR A 105 10.39 -6.07 8.70
C THR A 105 10.43 -7.54 9.13
N SER A 106 9.84 -7.89 10.27
CA SER A 106 9.74 -9.29 10.75
C SER A 106 8.86 -10.19 9.87
N GLN A 107 8.08 -9.62 8.95
CA GLN A 107 7.16 -10.33 8.06
C GLN A 107 7.60 -10.32 6.58
N GLU A 108 8.75 -9.70 6.31
CA GLU A 108 9.32 -9.69 4.96
C GLU A 108 9.69 -11.10 4.47
N GLY A 109 9.72 -11.28 3.15
CA GLY A 109 10.07 -12.56 2.52
C GLY A 109 8.99 -13.65 2.62
N LYS A 110 7.91 -13.45 3.39
CA LYS A 110 6.83 -14.43 3.62
C LYS A 110 5.67 -14.35 2.61
N GLY A 111 5.78 -13.51 1.58
CA GLY A 111 4.74 -13.37 0.55
C GLY A 111 3.60 -12.40 0.90
N VAL A 112 3.61 -11.78 2.08
CA VAL A 112 2.56 -10.87 2.57
C VAL A 112 2.26 -9.75 1.57
N ALA A 113 3.27 -8.99 1.12
CA ALA A 113 3.09 -7.92 0.15
C ALA A 113 2.46 -8.43 -1.17
N THR A 114 2.92 -9.57 -1.67
CA THR A 114 2.40 -10.17 -2.92
C THR A 114 0.92 -10.54 -2.78
N ALA A 115 0.52 -11.13 -1.65
CA ALA A 115 -0.87 -11.47 -1.36
C ALA A 115 -1.74 -10.21 -1.23
N ALA A 116 -1.29 -9.21 -0.47
CA ALA A 116 -2.00 -7.94 -0.29
C ALA A 116 -2.21 -7.21 -1.62
N VAL A 117 -1.18 -7.10 -2.46
CA VAL A 117 -1.27 -6.44 -3.78
C VAL A 117 -2.30 -7.14 -4.68
N LYS A 118 -2.36 -8.48 -4.67
CA LYS A 118 -3.38 -9.23 -5.43
C LYS A 118 -4.80 -8.93 -4.94
N LEU A 119 -5.01 -8.89 -3.63
CA LEU A 119 -6.32 -8.63 -3.04
C LEU A 119 -6.78 -7.20 -3.32
N ILE A 120 -5.92 -6.21 -3.08
CA ILE A 120 -6.27 -4.81 -3.28
C ILE A 120 -6.41 -4.47 -4.77
N SER A 121 -5.65 -5.11 -5.67
CA SER A 121 -5.81 -4.95 -7.13
C SER A 121 -7.19 -5.44 -7.57
N ARG A 122 -7.63 -6.59 -7.06
CA ARG A 122 -8.98 -7.10 -7.33
C ARG A 122 -10.06 -6.11 -6.86
N PHE A 123 -9.92 -5.56 -5.65
CA PHE A 123 -10.81 -4.53 -5.15
C PHE A 123 -10.83 -3.28 -6.07
N GLY A 124 -9.67 -2.81 -6.50
CA GLY A 124 -9.54 -1.68 -7.41
C GLY A 124 -10.23 -1.91 -8.74
N PHE A 125 -10.12 -3.10 -9.31
CA PHE A 125 -10.74 -3.43 -10.60
C PHE A 125 -12.22 -3.77 -10.49
N GLU A 126 -12.60 -4.63 -9.54
CA GLU A 126 -13.96 -5.20 -9.46
C GLU A 126 -14.93 -4.29 -8.69
N THR A 127 -14.44 -3.57 -7.67
CA THR A 127 -15.28 -2.72 -6.82
C THR A 127 -15.21 -1.26 -7.21
N LEU A 128 -14.00 -0.73 -7.46
CA LEU A 128 -13.80 0.68 -7.80
C LEU A 128 -13.86 0.96 -9.31
N GLY A 129 -13.75 -0.09 -10.15
CA GLY A 129 -13.86 -0.02 -11.60
C GLY A 129 -12.67 0.64 -12.30
N PHE A 130 -11.49 0.69 -11.67
CA PHE A 130 -10.29 1.19 -12.35
C PHE A 130 -9.93 0.32 -13.54
N THR A 131 -9.42 0.96 -14.59
CA THR A 131 -8.93 0.27 -15.80
C THR A 131 -7.42 0.01 -15.73
N ARG A 132 -6.72 0.65 -14.77
CA ARG A 132 -5.28 0.53 -14.58
C ARG A 132 -4.92 0.83 -13.13
N LEU A 133 -4.00 0.03 -12.58
CA LEU A 133 -3.33 0.31 -11.31
C LEU A 133 -1.81 0.36 -11.55
N GLU A 134 -1.17 1.37 -11.01
CA GLU A 134 0.26 1.61 -11.14
C GLU A 134 1.00 1.22 -9.85
N ILE A 135 2.18 0.64 -9.99
CA ILE A 135 3.12 0.44 -8.89
C ILE A 135 4.39 1.18 -9.26
N VAL A 136 4.74 2.19 -8.46
CA VAL A 136 5.93 3.01 -8.66
C VAL A 136 6.98 2.64 -7.62
N ALA A 137 8.08 2.04 -8.04
CA ALA A 137 9.15 1.60 -7.15
C ALA A 137 10.47 2.29 -7.51
N ALA A 138 11.14 2.91 -6.53
CA ALA A 138 12.49 3.45 -6.76
C ALA A 138 13.40 2.38 -7.39
N VAL A 139 14.28 2.77 -8.30
CA VAL A 139 15.18 1.82 -9.01
C VAL A 139 16.01 1.00 -8.04
N GLN A 140 16.33 1.54 -6.87
CA GLN A 140 17.08 0.87 -5.81
C GLN A 140 16.20 -0.07 -4.95
N ASN A 141 14.88 0.12 -4.92
CA ASN A 141 13.96 -0.73 -4.15
C ASN A 141 13.65 -2.04 -4.88
N LYS A 142 14.61 -2.96 -4.86
CA LYS A 142 14.49 -4.26 -5.53
C LYS A 142 13.42 -5.17 -4.92
N ALA A 143 13.12 -4.98 -3.64
CA ALA A 143 12.08 -5.74 -2.96
C ALA A 143 10.69 -5.40 -3.53
N SER A 144 10.37 -4.11 -3.65
CA SER A 144 9.12 -3.66 -4.25
C SER A 144 8.99 -4.07 -5.73
N GLN A 145 10.08 -3.94 -6.52
CA GLN A 145 10.09 -4.41 -7.92
C GLN A 145 9.74 -5.89 -8.04
N ARG A 146 10.34 -6.75 -7.18
CA ARG A 146 10.02 -8.19 -7.17
C ARG A 146 8.57 -8.50 -6.79
N VAL A 147 7.96 -7.69 -5.92
CA VAL A 147 6.53 -7.85 -5.62
C VAL A 147 5.69 -7.52 -6.86
N ALA A 148 5.96 -6.40 -7.54
CA ALA A 148 5.26 -6.02 -8.77
C ALA A 148 5.37 -7.11 -9.85
N GLU A 149 6.56 -7.67 -10.06
CA GLU A 149 6.77 -8.78 -11.00
C GLU A 149 6.00 -10.05 -10.61
N LYS A 150 6.00 -10.43 -9.31
CA LYS A 150 5.30 -11.62 -8.81
C LYS A 150 3.78 -11.53 -8.93
N VAL A 151 3.20 -10.35 -8.92
CA VAL A 151 1.76 -10.17 -9.13
C VAL A 151 1.38 -10.09 -10.60
N GLY A 152 2.37 -10.13 -11.50
CA GLY A 152 2.16 -10.09 -12.95
C GLY A 152 2.04 -8.67 -13.52
N ALA A 153 2.51 -7.66 -12.78
CA ALA A 153 2.55 -6.30 -13.31
C ALA A 153 3.59 -6.18 -14.44
N VAL A 154 3.20 -5.46 -15.49
CA VAL A 154 4.07 -5.21 -16.64
C VAL A 154 5.00 -4.05 -16.34
N ARG A 155 6.31 -4.25 -16.52
CA ARG A 155 7.31 -3.19 -16.41
C ARG A 155 7.25 -2.32 -17.65
N GLU A 156 6.92 -1.03 -17.50
CA GLU A 156 6.77 -0.10 -18.62
C GLU A 156 8.01 0.77 -18.89
N GLY A 157 8.79 1.04 -17.85
CA GLY A 157 9.99 1.84 -18.05
C GLY A 157 10.56 2.44 -16.77
N ILE A 158 11.54 3.33 -16.93
CA ILE A 158 12.10 4.14 -15.86
C ILE A 158 11.63 5.58 -16.04
N HIS A 159 11.00 6.11 -15.00
CA HIS A 159 10.60 7.51 -14.90
C HIS A 159 11.65 8.27 -14.09
N ARG A 160 12.32 9.22 -14.73
CA ARG A 160 13.36 10.02 -14.08
C ARG A 160 12.75 10.98 -13.07
N ASN A 161 13.41 11.15 -11.91
CA ASN A 161 13.00 12.07 -10.84
C ASN A 161 11.55 11.88 -10.40
N ARG A 162 11.05 10.64 -10.40
CA ARG A 162 9.61 10.35 -10.16
C ARG A 162 9.26 10.24 -8.68
N HIS A 163 10.21 9.95 -7.82
CA HIS A 163 9.97 9.71 -6.40
C HIS A 163 10.89 10.58 -5.55
N VAL A 164 10.33 11.24 -4.55
CA VAL A 164 11.07 12.09 -3.61
C VAL A 164 10.84 11.57 -2.20
N VAL A 165 11.91 11.29 -1.48
CA VAL A 165 11.89 10.87 -0.08
C VAL A 165 12.91 11.69 0.69
N HIS A 166 12.48 12.48 1.67
CA HIS A 166 13.36 13.32 2.50
C HIS A 166 14.39 14.10 1.67
N ASP A 167 13.91 14.88 0.70
CA ASP A 167 14.70 15.70 -0.24
C ASP A 167 15.62 14.93 -1.20
N LYS A 168 15.63 13.59 -1.12
CA LYS A 168 16.33 12.75 -2.09
C LYS A 168 15.42 12.42 -3.26
N ILE A 169 15.93 12.67 -4.45
CA ILE A 169 15.21 12.42 -5.71
C ILE A 169 15.67 11.06 -6.26
N TYR A 170 14.70 10.23 -6.64
CA TYR A 170 14.93 8.90 -7.17
C TYR A 170 14.26 8.71 -8.53
N ASP A 171 14.98 8.08 -9.44
CA ASP A 171 14.35 7.45 -10.59
C ASP A 171 13.55 6.25 -10.12
N SER A 172 12.41 6.01 -10.77
CA SER A 172 11.52 4.92 -10.40
C SER A 172 11.16 4.05 -11.59
N VAL A 173 11.05 2.76 -11.35
CA VAL A 173 10.47 1.82 -12.30
C VAL A 173 8.95 1.92 -12.19
N MET A 174 8.30 2.12 -13.32
CA MET A 174 6.85 2.08 -13.46
C MET A 174 6.42 0.67 -13.83
N TYR A 175 5.50 0.13 -13.07
CA TYR A 175 4.78 -1.11 -13.35
C TYR A 175 3.29 -0.84 -13.45
N SER A 176 2.60 -1.60 -14.28
CA SER A 176 1.15 -1.51 -14.41
C SER A 176 0.46 -2.87 -14.29
N LEU A 177 -0.70 -2.85 -13.68
CA LEU A 177 -1.70 -3.91 -13.70
C LEU A 177 -2.93 -3.41 -14.47
N ILE A 178 -3.47 -4.26 -15.31
CA ILE A 178 -4.75 -4.03 -15.99
C ILE A 178 -5.69 -5.20 -15.70
N PRO A 179 -7.02 -5.00 -15.65
CA PRO A 179 -7.95 -6.10 -15.45
C PRO A 179 -7.81 -7.11 -16.58
N LYS A 180 -7.89 -8.41 -16.25
CA LYS A 180 -7.96 -9.44 -17.28
C LYS A 180 -9.18 -9.15 -18.16
N GLN A 181 -8.98 -9.09 -19.47
CA GLN A 181 -10.11 -9.02 -20.41
C GLN A 181 -11.03 -10.21 -20.14
N ARG A 182 -12.30 -9.92 -19.94
CA ARG A 182 -13.34 -10.95 -19.82
C ARG A 182 -13.60 -11.61 -21.17
#